data_20068f7057690f202864341ab35a5925
#
_entry.id   20068f7057690f202864341ab35a5925
#
_cell.length_a   1.000
_cell.length_b   1.000
_cell.length_c   1.000
_cell.angle_alpha   90.00
_cell.angle_beta   90.00
_cell.angle_gamma   90.00
#
_symmetry.space_group_name_H-M   'P 1'
#
loop_
_entity.id
_entity.type
_entity.pdbx_description
1 polymer ?
#
loop_
_entity_poly.entity_id
_entity_poly.type
_entity_poly.pdbx_seq_one_letter_code
_entity_poly.pdbx_strand_id
1 'polypeptide(L)'
;MPDIFTKAKRSAVMAAIRSRGNKATELRMMALFRAEGITGWRRQVKLRSAERGTRKGKATRVSVDFVFRKERVAVFVDGCFWHACPRHGTMPAGNRAFWKAKLARNAERDREVTRALRKAGWAVLRVWEHDLAAKHWPRVARRLVRALGR
;
A
#
# COMPACT_ATOMS: atom_id res chain seq x y z
N MET A 1 1.90 -27.34 -1.66
CA MET A 1 0.76 -27.77 -0.83
C MET A 1 -0.52 -27.82 -1.66
N PRO A 2 -1.30 -28.89 -1.56
CA PRO A 2 -2.59 -28.91 -2.21
C PRO A 2 -3.47 -27.80 -1.63
N ASP A 3 -4.20 -27.16 -2.49
CA ASP A 3 -5.11 -26.10 -2.13
C ASP A 3 -6.34 -26.68 -1.42
N ILE A 4 -6.50 -26.34 -0.16
CA ILE A 4 -7.59 -26.84 0.69
C ILE A 4 -8.91 -26.07 0.50
N PHE A 5 -8.89 -25.01 -0.30
CA PHE A 5 -10.09 -24.18 -0.51
C PHE A 5 -10.77 -24.49 -1.84
N THR A 6 -12.10 -24.52 -1.82
CA THR A 6 -12.88 -24.50 -3.06
C THR A 6 -12.67 -23.15 -3.76
N LYS A 7 -12.92 -23.11 -5.06
CA LYS A 7 -12.80 -21.87 -5.86
C LYS A 7 -13.62 -20.73 -5.26
N ALA A 8 -14.87 -21.01 -4.84
CA ALA A 8 -15.75 -20.01 -4.24
C ALA A 8 -15.20 -19.51 -2.90
N LYS A 9 -14.74 -20.42 -2.04
CA LYS A 9 -14.19 -20.09 -0.73
C LYS A 9 -12.90 -19.30 -0.86
N ARG A 10 -12.04 -19.65 -1.82
CA ARG A 10 -10.83 -18.90 -2.12
C ARG A 10 -11.14 -17.48 -2.57
N SER A 11 -12.09 -17.31 -3.47
CA SER A 11 -12.54 -15.99 -3.93
C SER A 11 -13.08 -15.14 -2.78
N ALA A 12 -13.87 -15.74 -1.88
CA ALA A 12 -14.39 -15.03 -0.70
C ALA A 12 -13.28 -14.62 0.27
N VAL A 13 -12.32 -15.51 0.55
CA VAL A 13 -11.16 -15.21 1.41
C VAL A 13 -10.31 -14.10 0.79
N MET A 14 -10.03 -14.18 -0.50
CA MET A 14 -9.25 -13.17 -1.20
C MET A 14 -9.97 -11.82 -1.27
N ALA A 15 -11.29 -11.81 -1.45
CA ALA A 15 -12.10 -10.61 -1.40
C ALA A 15 -12.08 -9.96 -0.01
N ALA A 16 -12.16 -10.76 1.05
CA ALA A 16 -12.08 -10.28 2.43
C ALA A 16 -10.71 -9.67 2.75
N ILE A 17 -9.62 -10.29 2.27
CA ILE A 17 -8.26 -9.74 2.41
C ILE A 17 -8.11 -8.43 1.62
N ARG A 18 -8.75 -8.33 0.46
CA ARG A 18 -8.70 -7.17 -0.42
C ARG A 18 -9.48 -5.96 0.10
N SER A 19 -10.60 -6.21 0.77
CA SER A 19 -11.44 -5.12 1.20
C SER A 19 -10.77 -4.36 2.34
N ARG A 20 -10.17 -3.23 2.04
CA ARG A 20 -9.60 -2.24 2.96
C ARG A 20 -8.17 -2.48 3.44
N GLY A 21 -7.25 -2.85 2.56
CA GLY A 21 -5.90 -3.06 3.04
C GLY A 21 -5.87 -3.94 4.29
N ASN A 22 -4.95 -4.77 4.47
CA ASN A 22 -4.94 -5.66 5.62
C ASN A 22 -5.08 -4.86 6.93
N LYS A 23 -6.20 -5.01 7.62
CA LYS A 23 -6.49 -4.32 8.88
C LYS A 23 -5.35 -4.48 9.90
N ALA A 24 -4.70 -5.64 9.90
CA ALA A 24 -3.57 -5.91 10.77
C ALA A 24 -2.36 -5.02 10.42
N THR A 25 -2.06 -4.80 9.14
CA THR A 25 -0.95 -3.92 8.73
C THR A 25 -1.23 -2.47 9.05
N GLU A 26 -2.47 -2.01 8.87
CA GLU A 26 -2.86 -0.67 9.27
C GLU A 26 -2.75 -0.46 10.79
N LEU A 27 -3.20 -1.42 11.57
CA LEU A 27 -3.10 -1.36 13.04
C LEU A 27 -1.64 -1.30 13.51
N ARG A 28 -0.75 -2.06 12.88
CA ARG A 28 0.69 -2.03 13.17
C ARG A 28 1.29 -0.67 12.84
N MET A 29 0.90 -0.09 11.71
CA MET A 29 1.37 1.24 11.32
C MET A 29 0.89 2.30 12.31
N MET A 30 -0.35 2.21 12.77
CA MET A 30 -0.88 3.10 13.80
C MET A 30 -0.14 2.96 15.12
N ALA A 31 0.20 1.74 15.50
CA ALA A 31 1.00 1.47 16.70
C ALA A 31 2.39 2.12 16.59
N LEU A 32 3.02 2.03 15.43
CA LEU A 32 4.30 2.71 15.14
C LEU A 32 4.15 4.23 15.30
N PHE A 33 3.12 4.82 14.71
CA PHE A 33 2.87 6.26 14.83
C PHE A 33 2.75 6.69 16.29
N ARG A 34 2.01 5.93 17.10
CA ARG A 34 1.83 6.23 18.52
C ARG A 34 3.12 6.09 19.31
N ALA A 35 3.88 5.02 19.05
CA ALA A 35 5.15 4.76 19.73
C ALA A 35 6.19 5.83 19.43
N GLU A 36 6.22 6.34 18.21
CA GLU A 36 7.19 7.36 17.77
C GLU A 36 6.66 8.80 17.88
N GLY A 37 5.47 8.99 18.43
CA GLY A 37 4.88 10.31 18.61
C GLY A 37 4.52 11.02 17.31
N ILE A 38 4.24 10.29 16.26
CA ILE A 38 3.90 10.84 14.95
C ILE A 38 2.39 11.09 14.89
N THR A 39 2.01 12.34 14.70
CA THR A 39 0.61 12.80 14.67
C THR A 39 0.30 13.56 13.38
N GLY A 40 -0.97 13.85 13.14
CA GLY A 40 -1.42 14.60 11.96
C GLY A 40 -1.82 13.75 10.77
N TRP A 41 -1.88 12.43 10.95
CA TRP A 41 -2.28 11.50 9.90
C TRP A 41 -3.79 11.23 9.91
N ARG A 42 -4.32 10.89 8.72
CA ARG A 42 -5.68 10.39 8.55
C ARG A 42 -5.65 9.10 7.76
N ARG A 43 -6.55 8.18 8.08
CA ARG A 43 -6.65 6.85 7.44
C ARG A 43 -7.57 6.89 6.24
N GLN A 44 -7.30 6.02 5.28
CA GLN A 44 -8.19 5.72 4.14
C GLN A 44 -8.73 6.97 3.46
N VAL A 45 -7.82 7.82 3.04
CA VAL A 45 -8.15 9.08 2.37
C VAL A 45 -8.13 8.88 0.86
N LYS A 46 -9.15 9.36 0.19
CA LYS A 46 -9.19 9.38 -1.27
C LYS A 46 -8.60 10.69 -1.77
N LEU A 47 -7.50 10.60 -2.49
CA LEU A 47 -6.85 11.72 -3.13
C LEU A 47 -7.16 11.73 -4.63
N ARG A 48 -7.31 12.92 -5.20
CA ARG A 48 -7.39 13.07 -6.64
C ARG A 48 -5.99 13.18 -7.21
N SER A 49 -5.66 12.29 -8.13
CA SER A 49 -4.50 12.48 -8.98
C SER A 49 -4.91 13.43 -10.11
N ALA A 50 -4.36 14.61 -10.09
CA ALA A 50 -4.57 15.57 -11.18
C ALA A 50 -3.64 15.20 -12.36
N GLU A 51 -3.85 14.08 -13.03
CA GLU A 51 -3.21 13.84 -14.30
C GLU A 51 -3.97 14.62 -15.38
N ARG A 52 -3.44 15.78 -15.70
CA ARG A 52 -3.70 16.40 -16.98
C ARG A 52 -3.00 15.51 -18.03
N GLY A 53 -3.76 14.74 -18.75
CA GLY A 53 -3.18 13.95 -19.84
C GLY A 53 -3.56 12.49 -19.94
N THR A 54 -4.37 11.97 -19.04
CA THR A 54 -5.05 10.71 -19.32
C THR A 54 -6.13 10.94 -20.38
N ARG A 55 -6.30 9.99 -21.26
CA ARG A 55 -7.16 10.03 -22.47
C ARG A 55 -8.58 10.58 -22.29
N LYS A 56 -9.01 10.93 -21.09
CA LYS A 56 -10.37 11.43 -20.81
C LYS A 56 -10.45 12.56 -19.79
N GLY A 57 -9.32 13.16 -19.37
CA GLY A 57 -9.34 14.29 -18.45
C GLY A 57 -9.98 14.00 -17.07
N LYS A 58 -10.22 12.75 -16.75
CA LYS A 58 -10.82 12.35 -15.49
C LYS A 58 -9.72 12.15 -14.43
N ALA A 59 -9.77 12.98 -13.41
CA ALA A 59 -8.96 12.78 -12.21
C ALA A 59 -9.26 11.41 -11.62
N THR A 60 -8.26 10.55 -11.50
CA THR A 60 -8.41 9.23 -10.86
C THR A 60 -8.36 9.43 -9.36
N ARG A 61 -9.33 8.88 -8.65
CA ARG A 61 -9.31 8.86 -7.18
C ARG A 61 -8.45 7.69 -6.72
N VAL A 62 -7.49 7.99 -5.86
CA VAL A 62 -6.59 6.99 -5.27
C VAL A 62 -6.89 6.89 -3.79
N SER A 63 -7.14 5.68 -3.30
CA SER A 63 -7.27 5.41 -1.87
C SER A 63 -5.88 5.24 -1.26
N VAL A 64 -5.55 6.10 -0.30
CA VAL A 64 -4.26 6.10 0.39
C VAL A 64 -4.47 5.64 1.83
N ASP A 65 -3.62 4.74 2.32
CA ASP A 65 -3.76 4.18 3.66
C ASP A 65 -3.64 5.24 4.75
N PHE A 66 -2.65 6.12 4.67
CA PHE A 66 -2.44 7.23 5.60
C PHE A 66 -2.01 8.49 4.86
N VAL A 67 -2.58 9.62 5.23
CA VAL A 67 -2.28 10.91 4.60
C VAL A 67 -1.99 11.96 5.67
N PHE A 68 -0.89 12.67 5.50
CA PHE A 68 -0.52 13.86 6.24
C PHE A 68 -0.82 15.07 5.34
N ARG A 69 -1.99 15.66 5.50
CA ARG A 69 -2.44 16.72 4.58
C ARG A 69 -1.58 17.98 4.67
N LYS A 70 -1.16 18.36 5.85
CA LYS A 70 -0.36 19.56 6.08
C LYS A 70 0.98 19.48 5.35
N GLU A 71 1.66 18.36 5.46
CA GLU A 71 2.95 18.13 4.85
C GLU A 71 2.86 17.58 3.43
N ARG A 72 1.67 17.19 2.99
CA ARG A 72 1.42 16.55 1.68
C ARG A 72 2.21 15.26 1.51
N VAL A 73 2.12 14.41 2.49
CA VAL A 73 2.75 13.08 2.47
C VAL A 73 1.67 12.00 2.41
N ALA A 74 1.79 11.12 1.43
CA ALA A 74 0.93 9.95 1.26
C ALA A 74 1.72 8.69 1.61
N VAL A 75 1.19 7.88 2.51
CA VAL A 75 1.83 6.65 2.99
C VAL A 75 0.99 5.44 2.59
N PHE A 76 1.61 4.51 1.89
CA PHE A 76 1.02 3.23 1.55
C PHE A 76 1.69 2.11 2.34
N VAL A 77 0.89 1.18 2.82
CA VAL A 77 1.39 -0.05 3.43
C VAL A 77 1.15 -1.19 2.46
N ASP A 78 2.23 -1.72 1.89
CA ASP A 78 2.17 -2.73 0.85
C ASP A 78 2.31 -4.13 1.46
N GLY A 79 1.28 -4.96 1.28
CA GLY A 79 1.33 -6.38 1.65
C GLY A 79 2.33 -7.13 0.77
N CYS A 80 3.15 -7.98 1.39
CA CYS A 80 4.25 -8.66 0.68
C CYS A 80 3.77 -9.53 -0.48
N PHE A 81 2.63 -10.21 -0.31
CA PHE A 81 2.07 -11.05 -1.37
C PHE A 81 1.51 -10.22 -2.53
N TRP A 82 0.62 -9.24 -2.22
CA TRP A 82 -0.14 -8.49 -3.23
C TRP A 82 0.70 -7.53 -4.08
N HIS A 83 1.80 -7.06 -3.53
CA HIS A 83 2.67 -6.09 -4.18
C HIS A 83 4.00 -6.70 -4.64
N ALA A 84 4.07 -8.04 -4.72
CA ALA A 84 5.23 -8.79 -5.21
C ALA A 84 6.54 -8.39 -4.52
N CYS A 85 6.54 -8.44 -3.18
CA CYS A 85 7.73 -8.15 -2.40
C CYS A 85 8.90 -9.06 -2.81
N PRO A 86 10.09 -8.51 -3.14
CA PRO A 86 11.24 -9.32 -3.56
C PRO A 86 11.72 -10.32 -2.51
N ARG A 87 11.48 -10.05 -1.23
CA ARG A 87 11.94 -10.88 -0.12
C ARG A 87 10.92 -11.91 0.35
N HIS A 88 9.64 -11.52 0.41
CA HIS A 88 8.58 -12.31 1.04
C HIS A 88 7.41 -12.62 0.10
N GLY A 89 7.51 -12.21 -1.16
CA GLY A 89 6.50 -12.54 -2.14
C GLY A 89 6.56 -14.03 -2.48
N THR A 90 5.43 -14.71 -2.38
CA THR A 90 5.31 -16.12 -2.75
C THR A 90 4.38 -16.26 -3.94
N MET A 91 4.69 -17.22 -4.81
CA MET A 91 3.84 -17.53 -5.95
C MET A 91 3.01 -18.77 -5.63
N PRO A 92 1.66 -18.69 -5.67
CA PRO A 92 0.84 -19.88 -5.47
C PRO A 92 1.16 -20.97 -6.50
N ALA A 93 1.15 -22.23 -6.10
CA ALA A 93 1.44 -23.36 -6.97
C ALA A 93 0.38 -23.55 -8.06
N GLY A 94 -0.91 -23.28 -7.74
CA GLY A 94 -2.00 -23.33 -8.70
C GLY A 94 -2.19 -22.03 -9.46
N ASN A 95 -2.52 -22.09 -10.75
CA ASN A 95 -2.78 -20.94 -11.61
C ASN A 95 -1.64 -19.90 -11.64
N ARG A 96 -0.41 -20.37 -11.79
CA ARG A 96 0.79 -19.53 -11.81
C ARG A 96 0.69 -18.38 -12.81
N ALA A 97 0.25 -18.67 -14.03
CA ALA A 97 0.12 -17.66 -15.08
C ALA A 97 -0.86 -16.55 -14.68
N PHE A 98 -1.98 -16.92 -14.09
CA PHE A 98 -2.99 -15.97 -13.60
C PHE A 98 -2.40 -15.06 -12.51
N TRP A 99 -1.75 -15.64 -11.50
CA TRP A 99 -1.17 -14.90 -10.40
C TRP A 99 0.00 -14.02 -10.83
N LYS A 100 0.85 -14.53 -11.71
CA LYS A 100 1.96 -13.76 -12.27
C LYS A 100 1.46 -12.51 -12.98
N ALA A 101 0.44 -12.65 -13.84
CA ALA A 101 -0.16 -11.53 -14.55
C ALA A 101 -0.82 -10.53 -13.59
N LYS A 102 -1.53 -11.03 -12.58
CA LYS A 102 -2.21 -10.18 -11.59
C LYS A 102 -1.24 -9.39 -10.73
N LEU A 103 -0.19 -10.04 -10.22
CA LEU A 103 0.83 -9.37 -9.41
C LEU A 103 1.62 -8.35 -10.23
N ALA A 104 1.90 -8.65 -11.50
CA ALA A 104 2.53 -7.70 -12.42
C ALA A 104 1.66 -6.45 -12.63
N ARG A 105 0.35 -6.63 -12.83
CA ARG A 105 -0.58 -5.49 -12.95
C ARG A 105 -0.68 -4.67 -11.66
N ASN A 106 -0.67 -5.32 -10.50
CA ASN A 106 -0.66 -4.63 -9.22
C ASN A 106 0.61 -3.77 -9.06
N ALA A 107 1.78 -4.32 -9.38
CA ALA A 107 3.04 -3.60 -9.31
C ALA A 107 3.08 -2.40 -10.28
N GLU A 108 2.57 -2.58 -11.48
CA GLU A 108 2.45 -1.50 -12.47
C GLU A 108 1.51 -0.40 -12.00
N ARG A 109 0.35 -0.76 -11.48
CA ARG A 109 -0.60 0.19 -10.88
C ARG A 109 0.03 0.97 -9.74
N ASP A 110 0.79 0.32 -8.86
CA ASP A 110 1.48 0.98 -7.76
C ASP A 110 2.46 2.04 -8.26
N ARG A 111 3.21 1.73 -9.32
CA ARG A 111 4.14 2.70 -9.94
C ARG A 111 3.39 3.88 -10.56
N GLU A 112 2.29 3.62 -11.26
CA GLU A 112 1.46 4.67 -11.86
C GLU A 112 0.85 5.59 -10.80
N VAL A 113 0.30 5.02 -9.75
CA VAL A 113 -0.28 5.77 -8.62
C VAL A 113 0.78 6.63 -7.95
N THR A 114 1.95 6.07 -7.67
CA THR A 114 3.07 6.80 -7.06
C THR A 114 3.49 7.97 -7.95
N ARG A 115 3.64 7.74 -9.24
CA ARG A 115 4.01 8.77 -10.21
C ARG A 115 2.96 9.89 -10.27
N ALA A 116 1.69 9.53 -10.34
CA ALA A 116 0.59 10.47 -10.42
C ALA A 116 0.50 11.36 -9.18
N LEU A 117 0.67 10.78 -7.99
CA LEU A 117 0.67 11.54 -6.74
C LEU A 117 1.88 12.47 -6.64
N ARG A 118 3.06 12.03 -7.06
CA ARG A 118 4.25 12.88 -7.10
C ARG A 118 4.08 14.06 -8.03
N LYS A 119 3.49 13.85 -9.20
CA LYS A 119 3.14 14.95 -10.12
C LYS A 119 2.17 15.94 -9.51
N ALA A 120 1.24 15.46 -8.69
CA ALA A 120 0.29 16.32 -7.98
C ALA A 120 0.89 17.05 -6.77
N GLY A 121 2.19 16.86 -6.52
CA GLY A 121 2.90 17.55 -5.44
C GLY A 121 2.94 16.80 -4.12
N TRP A 122 2.62 15.52 -4.12
CA TRP A 122 2.66 14.67 -2.93
C TRP A 122 4.00 13.95 -2.82
N ALA A 123 4.55 13.89 -1.61
CA ALA A 123 5.60 12.94 -1.29
C ALA A 123 4.94 11.58 -1.02
N VAL A 124 5.42 10.54 -1.67
CA VAL A 124 4.86 9.19 -1.53
C VAL A 124 5.86 8.29 -0.81
N LEU A 125 5.41 7.70 0.27
CA LEU A 125 6.19 6.75 1.05
C LEU A 125 5.50 5.40 1.02
N ARG A 126 6.21 4.36 0.59
CA ARG A 126 5.72 2.99 0.62
C ARG A 126 6.47 2.18 1.66
N VAL A 127 5.71 1.50 2.51
CA VAL A 127 6.24 0.67 3.59
C VAL A 127 5.77 -0.75 3.36
N TRP A 128 6.70 -1.71 3.36
CA TRP A 128 6.36 -3.12 3.25
C TRP A 128 5.80 -3.65 4.56
N GLU A 129 4.92 -4.63 4.46
CA GLU A 129 4.37 -5.33 5.64
C GLU A 129 5.46 -5.84 6.57
N HIS A 130 6.55 -6.40 6.05
CA HIS A 130 7.66 -6.90 6.87
C HIS A 130 8.44 -5.79 7.59
N ASP A 131 8.36 -4.55 7.10
CA ASP A 131 8.98 -3.40 7.77
C ASP A 131 8.23 -2.97 9.04
N LEU A 132 7.04 -3.49 9.26
CA LEU A 132 6.20 -3.16 10.41
C LEU A 132 6.49 -4.03 11.63
N ALA A 133 7.43 -4.96 11.56
CA ALA A 133 7.95 -5.62 12.74
C ALA A 133 8.62 -4.60 13.66
N ALA A 134 8.40 -4.70 14.98
CA ALA A 134 8.84 -3.70 15.95
C ALA A 134 10.33 -3.37 15.85
N LYS A 135 11.16 -4.35 15.54
CA LYS A 135 12.62 -4.16 15.36
C LYS A 135 12.99 -3.21 14.23
N HIS A 136 12.08 -3.01 13.26
CA HIS A 136 12.30 -2.13 12.11
C HIS A 136 11.66 -0.76 12.27
N TRP A 137 10.90 -0.51 13.31
CA TRP A 137 10.19 0.74 13.53
C TRP A 137 11.11 1.96 13.53
N PRO A 138 12.29 1.96 14.16
CA PRO A 138 13.16 3.14 14.12
C PRO A 138 13.54 3.56 12.70
N ARG A 139 13.76 2.60 11.81
CA ARG A 139 14.10 2.87 10.40
C ARG A 139 12.92 3.48 9.65
N VAL A 140 11.72 2.93 9.83
CA VAL A 140 10.50 3.44 9.22
C VAL A 140 10.19 4.84 9.74
N ALA A 141 10.30 5.04 11.06
CA ALA A 141 10.08 6.34 11.70
C ALA A 141 11.02 7.42 11.15
N ARG A 142 12.30 7.11 10.95
CA ARG A 142 13.27 8.05 10.35
C ARG A 142 12.87 8.46 8.94
N ARG A 143 12.40 7.51 8.12
CA ARG A 143 11.91 7.80 6.77
C ARG A 143 10.69 8.74 6.81
N LEU A 144 9.78 8.48 7.72
CA LEU A 144 8.58 9.30 7.93
C LEU A 144 8.92 10.72 8.38
N VAL A 145 9.74 10.83 9.41
CA VAL A 145 10.16 12.12 9.97
C VAL A 145 10.86 12.96 8.89
N ARG A 146 11.72 12.35 8.09
CA ARG A 146 12.37 13.02 6.97
C ARG A 146 11.37 13.51 5.93
N ALA A 147 10.40 12.66 5.56
CA ALA A 147 9.38 13.02 4.59
C ALA A 147 8.47 14.14 5.10
N LEU A 148 8.19 14.16 6.40
CA LEU A 148 7.37 15.18 7.05
C LEU A 148 8.14 16.50 7.30
N GLY A 149 9.45 16.52 7.14
CA GLY A 149 10.26 17.70 7.41
C GLY A 149 10.35 18.05 8.89
N ARG A 150 10.27 17.06 9.75
CA ARG A 150 10.35 17.24 11.22
C ARG A 150 11.70 16.82 11.77
#